data_f83fdb01c656f31eda176bf9f78d372b
#
_entry.id   f83fdb01c656f31eda176bf9f78d372b
#
_cell.length_a   1.000
_cell.length_b   1.000
_cell.length_c   1.000
_cell.angle_alpha   90.00
_cell.angle_beta   90.00
_cell.angle_gamma   90.00
#
_symmetry.space_group_name_H-M   'P 1'
#
loop_
_entity.id
_entity.type
_entity.pdbx_description
1 polymer ?
#
loop_
_entity_poly.entity_id
_entity_poly.type
_entity_poly.pdbx_seq_one_letter_code
_entity_poly.pdbx_strand_id
1 'polypeptide(L)'
;MSKRAGLLLVLILLPLLAWAQKVEVREEVLPNGMKLLMVERHDSPTVACGWVAKVGSVNESPGITGISHLFEHMMFKGTKTIGTKDYEKDREILARQDAVRAEMEKEYSLLREKLRKGEISGSIYDPENATPRLKELKAELEKLYAQEKENIVKDELDQIYTREGASGLNAFTTEDQTVYFVTVPANKLELWFWLESDRLANPVFREFYSERDVVREERRLRVESTPLGKFEEQFDAMFWQSTPYHHPVIGWPADVESISRKQAEAYFGTYYAPNNITAVLVGDFDPEKALALARTYFGRIPRGPQDPPEVISEEIPQLAEKRFLAEADTNPEVQIRFHAVPFGHKDMYALQLAADLLNRRTGRLYKSLVEDKKVAVGEPYAQFRPMKYAGFFEVGAEVKEGVEPAAVEAALLAELDRLAKEPVGESELQKVKNQQLANSFRRLQSNFFLMLQLALYDSFGNWRFINEAPAKVQAVTAQDIQTVAARIFTKENRNVAIYTRKAGTAEDPELAALPSELKGMVKQQLAQIEKMKDAQKLGMAIAQMQQMAAKVPPQMKPAFDFLLKKMEQRLAQLQGEGKEE
;
A
#
# COMPACT_ATOMS: atom_id res chain seq x y z
N MET A 1 43.14 -33.05 61.94
CA MET A 1 43.69 -32.43 60.71
C MET A 1 42.75 -32.88 59.58
N SER A 2 41.75 -32.14 59.23
CA SER A 2 40.77 -32.47 58.16
C SER A 2 41.08 -31.61 56.94
N LYS A 3 41.40 -32.27 55.83
CA LYS A 3 41.56 -31.65 54.54
C LYS A 3 40.16 -31.47 53.91
N ARG A 4 39.72 -30.21 53.77
CA ARG A 4 38.58 -29.84 52.96
C ARG A 4 39.00 -29.78 51.49
N ALA A 5 38.50 -30.71 50.68
CA ALA A 5 38.61 -30.67 49.24
C ALA A 5 37.50 -29.71 48.72
N GLY A 6 37.88 -28.57 48.16
CA GLY A 6 36.99 -27.67 47.47
C GLY A 6 36.66 -28.20 46.06
N LEU A 7 35.40 -28.52 45.84
CA LEU A 7 34.91 -28.87 44.50
C LEU A 7 34.68 -27.58 43.72
N LEU A 8 35.56 -27.28 42.77
CA LEU A 8 35.34 -26.20 41.80
C LEU A 8 34.34 -26.65 40.78
N LEU A 9 33.10 -26.15 40.88
CA LEU A 9 32.05 -26.33 39.88
C LEU A 9 32.37 -25.38 38.73
N VAL A 10 33.00 -25.85 37.66
CA VAL A 10 33.13 -25.11 36.41
C VAL A 10 31.76 -25.15 35.71
N LEU A 11 31.01 -24.08 35.87
CA LEU A 11 29.83 -23.82 35.04
C LEU A 11 30.33 -23.55 33.62
N ILE A 12 30.29 -24.55 32.76
CA ILE A 12 30.43 -24.39 31.31
C ILE A 12 29.16 -23.66 30.86
N LEU A 13 29.24 -22.33 30.68
CA LEU A 13 28.28 -21.53 29.93
C LEU A 13 28.41 -21.99 28.47
N LEU A 14 27.69 -23.04 28.10
CA LEU A 14 27.36 -23.29 26.70
C LEU A 14 26.60 -22.06 26.21
N PRO A 15 27.07 -21.38 25.14
CA PRO A 15 26.20 -20.39 24.49
C PRO A 15 24.95 -21.15 24.07
N LEU A 16 23.84 -20.84 24.67
CA LEU A 16 22.52 -21.14 24.11
C LEU A 16 22.51 -20.44 22.75
N LEU A 17 22.95 -21.16 21.72
CA LEU A 17 22.58 -20.86 20.36
C LEU A 17 21.07 -20.80 20.39
N ALA A 18 20.52 -19.60 20.43
CA ALA A 18 19.12 -19.38 20.19
C ALA A 18 18.86 -19.96 18.81
N TRP A 19 18.33 -21.16 18.78
CA TRP A 19 17.81 -21.77 17.56
C TRP A 19 16.70 -20.82 17.12
N ALA A 20 17.00 -19.94 16.17
CA ALA A 20 15.97 -19.18 15.51
C ALA A 20 14.95 -20.21 15.04
N GLN A 21 13.72 -20.08 15.52
CA GLN A 21 12.66 -21.04 15.19
C GLN A 21 12.53 -21.05 13.68
N LYS A 22 13.03 -22.12 13.06
CA LYS A 22 12.96 -22.31 11.62
C LYS A 22 11.52 -22.59 11.25
N VAL A 23 10.97 -21.83 10.32
CA VAL A 23 9.67 -22.12 9.75
C VAL A 23 9.84 -23.28 8.77
N GLU A 24 9.20 -24.38 9.07
CA GLU A 24 9.14 -25.53 8.17
C GLU A 24 8.06 -25.31 7.13
N VAL A 25 8.49 -25.04 5.90
CA VAL A 25 7.60 -24.80 4.76
C VAL A 25 7.67 -25.98 3.82
N ARG A 26 6.55 -26.60 3.57
CA ARG A 26 6.40 -27.55 2.48
C ARG A 26 6.13 -26.79 1.20
N GLU A 27 7.01 -26.92 0.23
CA GLU A 27 6.89 -26.32 -1.11
C GLU A 27 6.53 -27.39 -2.12
N GLU A 28 5.47 -27.15 -2.89
CA GLU A 28 5.04 -28.00 -4.00
C GLU A 28 4.80 -27.14 -5.24
N VAL A 29 5.07 -27.69 -6.42
CA VAL A 29 4.76 -27.03 -7.68
C VAL A 29 3.82 -27.93 -8.48
N LEU A 30 2.66 -27.41 -8.82
CA LEU A 30 1.67 -28.14 -9.62
C LEU A 30 2.11 -28.24 -11.09
N PRO A 31 1.60 -29.22 -11.85
CA PRO A 31 1.96 -29.39 -13.27
C PRO A 31 1.72 -28.16 -14.14
N ASN A 32 0.76 -27.30 -13.77
CA ASN A 32 0.49 -26.03 -14.46
C ASN A 32 1.43 -24.89 -14.06
N GLY A 33 2.41 -25.14 -13.17
CA GLY A 33 3.39 -24.18 -12.71
C GLY A 33 3.00 -23.38 -11.47
N MET A 34 1.79 -23.53 -10.93
CA MET A 34 1.39 -22.87 -9.69
C MET A 34 2.18 -23.42 -8.51
N LYS A 35 2.76 -22.53 -7.72
CA LYS A 35 3.46 -22.90 -6.49
C LYS A 35 2.50 -22.92 -5.31
N LEU A 36 2.70 -23.86 -4.41
CA LEU A 36 1.98 -23.99 -3.15
C LEU A 36 2.99 -24.00 -2.00
N LEU A 37 2.85 -23.09 -1.05
CA LEU A 37 3.63 -23.02 0.20
C LEU A 37 2.69 -23.38 1.35
N MET A 38 3.07 -24.35 2.18
CA MET A 38 2.25 -24.88 3.26
C MET A 38 3.02 -24.89 4.57
N VAL A 39 2.41 -24.38 5.64
CA VAL A 39 2.91 -24.45 7.01
C VAL A 39 1.80 -25.00 7.91
N GLU A 40 1.95 -26.25 8.34
CA GLU A 40 1.02 -26.92 9.24
C GLU A 40 1.19 -26.41 10.68
N ARG A 41 0.08 -26.00 11.31
CA ARG A 41 0.01 -25.55 12.72
C ARG A 41 -1.35 -25.88 13.30
N HIS A 42 -1.35 -26.42 14.53
CA HIS A 42 -2.58 -26.87 15.20
C HIS A 42 -2.95 -26.00 16.44
N ASP A 43 -2.39 -24.79 16.55
CA ASP A 43 -2.62 -23.89 17.69
C ASP A 43 -4.03 -23.29 17.68
N SER A 44 -4.65 -23.20 16.52
CA SER A 44 -5.99 -22.63 16.30
C SER A 44 -6.69 -23.41 15.17
N PRO A 45 -8.00 -23.71 15.29
CA PRO A 45 -8.76 -24.45 14.28
C PRO A 45 -9.08 -23.57 13.03
N THR A 46 -8.10 -22.82 12.55
CA THR A 46 -8.23 -21.89 11.41
C THR A 46 -7.03 -22.03 10.48
N VAL A 47 -7.24 -21.69 9.21
CA VAL A 47 -6.19 -21.62 8.20
C VAL A 47 -6.17 -20.20 7.61
N ALA A 48 -5.03 -19.52 7.71
CA ALA A 48 -4.78 -18.30 6.94
C ALA A 48 -4.39 -18.72 5.52
N CYS A 49 -5.21 -18.38 4.58
CA CYS A 49 -5.09 -18.72 3.17
C CYS A 49 -4.85 -17.46 2.34
N GLY A 50 -3.98 -17.54 1.35
CA GLY A 50 -3.79 -16.46 0.40
C GLY A 50 -3.13 -16.94 -0.87
N TRP A 51 -3.14 -16.09 -1.87
CA TRP A 51 -2.32 -16.27 -3.06
C TRP A 51 -1.81 -14.92 -3.54
N VAL A 52 -0.62 -14.94 -4.12
CA VAL A 52 0.03 -13.77 -4.69
C VAL A 52 0.18 -13.95 -6.19
N ALA A 53 -0.32 -13.00 -6.95
CA ALA A 53 0.06 -12.79 -8.34
C ALA A 53 1.33 -11.92 -8.34
N LYS A 54 2.40 -12.40 -9.00
CA LYS A 54 3.70 -11.71 -9.05
C LYS A 54 3.65 -10.59 -10.10
N VAL A 55 2.72 -9.67 -9.87
CA VAL A 55 2.41 -8.55 -10.76
C VAL A 55 1.87 -7.37 -9.95
N GLY A 56 2.39 -6.19 -10.26
CA GLY A 56 1.99 -4.93 -9.67
C GLY A 56 2.19 -3.79 -10.66
N SER A 57 2.22 -2.55 -10.19
CA SER A 57 2.33 -1.40 -11.09
C SER A 57 3.61 -1.40 -11.92
N VAL A 58 4.70 -2.01 -11.45
CA VAL A 58 5.96 -2.13 -12.22
C VAL A 58 5.81 -2.87 -13.56
N ASN A 59 4.77 -3.68 -13.71
CA ASN A 59 4.46 -4.45 -14.91
C ASN A 59 3.52 -3.72 -15.87
N GLU A 60 3.12 -2.50 -15.54
CA GLU A 60 2.21 -1.70 -16.35
C GLU A 60 2.96 -0.90 -17.40
N SER A 61 2.25 -0.49 -18.44
CA SER A 61 2.77 0.38 -19.48
C SER A 61 1.98 1.69 -19.56
N PRO A 62 2.57 2.76 -20.12
CA PRO A 62 1.84 4.01 -20.36
C PRO A 62 0.51 3.76 -21.09
N GLY A 63 -0.56 4.38 -20.64
CA GLY A 63 -1.92 4.22 -21.14
C GLY A 63 -2.77 3.18 -20.40
N ILE A 64 -2.17 2.36 -19.54
CA ILE A 64 -2.87 1.39 -18.69
C ILE A 64 -2.35 1.39 -17.24
N THR A 65 -1.72 2.46 -16.79
CA THR A 65 -1.29 2.55 -15.39
C THR A 65 -2.50 2.52 -14.46
N GLY A 66 -2.37 1.79 -13.33
CA GLY A 66 -3.47 1.52 -12.39
C GLY A 66 -4.26 0.25 -12.69
N ILE A 67 -3.93 -0.48 -13.77
CA ILE A 67 -4.65 -1.71 -14.12
C ILE A 67 -4.46 -2.80 -13.07
N SER A 68 -3.29 -2.90 -12.42
CA SER A 68 -3.05 -3.88 -11.34
C SER A 68 -3.96 -3.62 -10.14
N HIS A 69 -4.12 -2.35 -9.75
CA HIS A 69 -5.00 -1.95 -8.67
C HIS A 69 -6.48 -2.15 -9.05
N LEU A 70 -6.85 -1.85 -10.31
CA LEU A 70 -8.19 -2.15 -10.80
C LEU A 70 -8.48 -3.66 -10.74
N PHE A 71 -7.48 -4.53 -11.01
CA PHE A 71 -7.63 -5.97 -10.85
C PHE A 71 -7.83 -6.41 -9.41
N GLU A 72 -7.23 -5.74 -8.44
CA GLU A 72 -7.54 -5.98 -7.03
C GLU A 72 -9.05 -5.92 -6.80
N HIS A 73 -9.73 -4.89 -7.31
CA HIS A 73 -11.18 -4.74 -7.22
C HIS A 73 -11.93 -5.77 -8.06
N MET A 74 -11.50 -5.99 -9.30
CA MET A 74 -12.20 -6.84 -10.26
C MET A 74 -12.28 -8.31 -9.84
N MET A 75 -11.29 -8.80 -9.11
CA MET A 75 -11.29 -10.19 -8.64
C MET A 75 -12.37 -10.49 -7.59
N PHE A 76 -13.05 -9.49 -7.02
CA PHE A 76 -14.21 -9.66 -6.13
C PHE A 76 -15.56 -9.65 -6.85
N LYS A 77 -15.60 -9.40 -8.16
CA LYS A 77 -16.85 -9.27 -8.95
C LYS A 77 -17.48 -10.60 -9.35
N GLY A 78 -16.84 -11.70 -8.95
CA GLY A 78 -17.39 -13.05 -9.10
C GLY A 78 -16.97 -13.75 -10.39
N THR A 79 -17.69 -14.81 -10.71
CA THR A 79 -17.39 -15.78 -11.77
C THR A 79 -18.60 -16.01 -12.67
N LYS A 80 -18.55 -17.04 -13.51
CA LYS A 80 -19.72 -17.45 -14.31
C LYS A 80 -20.89 -17.96 -13.45
N THR A 81 -20.63 -18.36 -12.21
CA THR A 81 -21.61 -18.96 -11.29
C THR A 81 -21.83 -18.16 -10.02
N ILE A 82 -20.93 -17.27 -9.66
CA ILE A 82 -20.97 -16.43 -8.45
C ILE A 82 -21.10 -14.96 -8.87
N GLY A 83 -21.94 -14.21 -8.19
CA GLY A 83 -22.16 -12.78 -8.45
C GLY A 83 -23.17 -12.48 -9.55
N THR A 84 -23.92 -13.46 -10.03
CA THR A 84 -24.90 -13.29 -11.11
C THR A 84 -26.16 -14.13 -10.91
N LYS A 85 -27.28 -13.63 -11.40
CA LYS A 85 -28.53 -14.39 -11.54
C LYS A 85 -28.57 -15.19 -12.86
N ASP A 86 -27.94 -14.64 -13.91
CA ASP A 86 -27.92 -15.22 -15.26
C ASP A 86 -26.66 -14.76 -16.00
N TYR A 87 -25.72 -15.67 -16.20
CA TYR A 87 -24.44 -15.40 -16.88
C TYR A 87 -24.60 -15.07 -18.36
N GLU A 88 -25.57 -15.69 -19.07
CA GLU A 88 -25.75 -15.39 -20.50
C GLU A 88 -26.25 -13.95 -20.69
N LYS A 89 -27.13 -13.48 -19.81
CA LYS A 89 -27.57 -12.08 -19.78
C LYS A 89 -26.39 -11.12 -19.47
N ASP A 90 -25.51 -11.48 -18.51
CA ASP A 90 -24.30 -10.70 -18.26
C ASP A 90 -23.48 -10.55 -19.53
N ARG A 91 -23.19 -11.67 -20.20
CA ARG A 91 -22.37 -11.69 -21.41
C ARG A 91 -22.91 -10.77 -22.50
N GLU A 92 -24.23 -10.75 -22.70
CA GLU A 92 -24.88 -9.85 -23.65
C GLU A 92 -24.74 -8.37 -23.27
N ILE A 93 -24.97 -8.04 -21.99
CA ILE A 93 -24.84 -6.68 -21.48
C ILE A 93 -23.40 -6.20 -21.59
N LEU A 94 -22.45 -7.01 -21.16
CA LEU A 94 -21.02 -6.68 -21.19
C LEU A 94 -20.54 -6.45 -22.64
N ALA A 95 -20.95 -7.26 -23.59
CA ALA A 95 -20.61 -7.08 -25.01
C ALA A 95 -21.18 -5.75 -25.57
N ARG A 96 -22.40 -5.36 -25.16
CA ARG A 96 -22.99 -4.06 -25.54
C ARG A 96 -22.25 -2.89 -24.90
N GLN A 97 -21.86 -3.01 -23.62
CA GLN A 97 -21.04 -1.99 -22.97
C GLN A 97 -19.73 -1.77 -23.70
N ASP A 98 -19.04 -2.85 -24.11
CA ASP A 98 -17.80 -2.76 -24.86
C ASP A 98 -17.99 -2.08 -26.22
N ALA A 99 -19.09 -2.38 -26.91
CA ALA A 99 -19.40 -1.72 -28.19
C ALA A 99 -19.63 -0.20 -28.01
N VAL A 100 -20.39 0.19 -27.00
CA VAL A 100 -20.63 1.61 -26.67
C VAL A 100 -19.32 2.30 -26.28
N ARG A 101 -18.49 1.66 -25.46
CA ARG A 101 -17.18 2.20 -25.05
C ARG A 101 -16.24 2.37 -26.25
N ALA A 102 -16.24 1.46 -27.20
CA ALA A 102 -15.45 1.59 -28.43
C ALA A 102 -15.84 2.81 -29.27
N GLU A 103 -17.14 3.11 -29.34
CA GLU A 103 -17.61 4.35 -29.99
C GLU A 103 -17.27 5.61 -29.19
N MET A 104 -17.38 5.57 -27.85
CA MET A 104 -16.94 6.67 -26.99
C MET A 104 -15.46 6.97 -27.17
N GLU A 105 -14.61 5.96 -27.35
CA GLU A 105 -13.17 6.15 -27.53
C GLU A 105 -12.86 6.90 -28.83
N LYS A 106 -13.65 6.72 -29.91
CA LYS A 106 -13.52 7.52 -31.12
C LYS A 106 -13.81 9.01 -30.85
N GLU A 107 -14.85 9.29 -30.07
CA GLU A 107 -15.18 10.67 -29.66
C GLU A 107 -14.06 11.28 -28.78
N TYR A 108 -13.55 10.52 -27.81
CA TYR A 108 -12.41 10.96 -27.00
C TYR A 108 -11.15 11.20 -27.82
N SER A 109 -10.90 10.42 -28.86
CA SER A 109 -9.79 10.65 -29.80
C SER A 109 -9.93 11.98 -30.53
N LEU A 110 -11.13 12.33 -30.97
CA LEU A 110 -11.41 13.64 -31.56
C LEU A 110 -11.22 14.78 -30.56
N LEU A 111 -11.67 14.59 -29.31
CA LEU A 111 -11.46 15.59 -28.25
C LEU A 111 -9.99 15.78 -27.89
N ARG A 112 -9.18 14.67 -27.84
CA ARG A 112 -7.74 14.77 -27.64
C ARG A 112 -7.07 15.56 -28.76
N GLU A 113 -7.50 15.39 -30.01
CA GLU A 113 -6.99 16.18 -31.13
C GLU A 113 -7.35 17.68 -31.00
N LYS A 114 -8.60 18.00 -30.66
CA LYS A 114 -9.05 19.37 -30.41
C LYS A 114 -8.27 20.03 -29.26
N LEU A 115 -8.04 19.29 -28.15
CA LEU A 115 -7.27 19.78 -27.02
C LEU A 115 -5.82 20.11 -27.44
N ARG A 116 -5.18 19.23 -28.23
CA ARG A 116 -3.83 19.46 -28.75
C ARG A 116 -3.74 20.67 -29.66
N LYS A 117 -4.82 20.98 -30.38
CA LYS A 117 -4.91 22.18 -31.25
C LYS A 117 -5.29 23.45 -30.50
N GLY A 118 -5.61 23.36 -29.20
CA GLY A 118 -6.11 24.49 -28.39
C GLY A 118 -7.53 24.93 -28.73
N GLU A 119 -8.31 24.10 -29.42
CA GLU A 119 -9.71 24.35 -29.75
C GLU A 119 -10.65 24.15 -28.55
N ILE A 120 -10.21 23.39 -27.56
CA ILE A 120 -10.86 23.21 -26.25
C ILE A 120 -9.82 23.31 -25.15
N SER A 121 -10.24 23.58 -23.91
CA SER A 121 -9.41 23.69 -22.71
C SER A 121 -9.88 22.73 -21.62
N GLY A 122 -9.10 22.56 -20.56
CA GLY A 122 -9.41 21.65 -19.46
C GLY A 122 -9.18 20.18 -19.81
N SER A 123 -10.06 19.31 -19.37
CA SER A 123 -9.99 17.88 -19.65
C SER A 123 -10.93 17.46 -20.78
N ILE A 124 -10.54 16.44 -21.56
CA ILE A 124 -11.45 15.82 -22.55
C ILE A 124 -12.67 15.14 -21.88
N TYR A 125 -12.60 14.89 -20.58
CA TYR A 125 -13.67 14.27 -19.80
C TYR A 125 -14.62 15.30 -19.20
N ASP A 126 -14.30 16.61 -19.28
CA ASP A 126 -15.17 17.66 -18.78
C ASP A 126 -16.52 17.66 -19.51
N PRO A 127 -17.64 17.79 -18.78
CA PRO A 127 -18.98 17.76 -19.39
C PRO A 127 -19.18 18.81 -20.48
N GLU A 128 -18.49 19.94 -20.36
CA GLU A 128 -18.55 21.07 -21.31
C GLU A 128 -17.94 20.71 -22.66
N ASN A 129 -16.89 19.88 -22.68
CA ASN A 129 -16.22 19.41 -23.88
C ASN A 129 -16.95 18.25 -24.58
N ALA A 130 -17.95 17.64 -23.93
CA ALA A 130 -18.63 16.46 -24.47
C ALA A 130 -19.43 16.78 -25.73
N THR A 131 -19.13 16.10 -26.84
CA THR A 131 -19.90 16.18 -28.08
C THR A 131 -21.34 15.69 -27.88
N PRO A 132 -22.31 16.07 -28.71
CA PRO A 132 -23.67 15.52 -28.67
C PRO A 132 -23.66 13.99 -28.74
N ARG A 133 -22.83 13.40 -29.61
CA ARG A 133 -22.71 11.95 -29.75
C ARG A 133 -22.15 11.29 -28.48
N LEU A 134 -21.15 11.88 -27.84
CA LEU A 134 -20.60 11.38 -26.57
C LEU A 134 -21.65 11.41 -25.45
N LYS A 135 -22.52 12.45 -25.41
CA LYS A 135 -23.62 12.53 -24.43
C LYS A 135 -24.66 11.42 -24.63
N GLU A 136 -25.02 11.11 -25.90
CA GLU A 136 -25.91 9.99 -26.22
C GLU A 136 -25.31 8.65 -25.78
N LEU A 137 -24.03 8.40 -26.10
CA LEU A 137 -23.31 7.18 -25.73
C LEU A 137 -23.19 7.01 -24.21
N LYS A 138 -22.92 8.09 -23.49
CA LYS A 138 -22.93 8.07 -22.01
C LYS A 138 -24.30 7.68 -21.47
N ALA A 139 -25.37 8.25 -22.01
CA ALA A 139 -26.74 7.91 -21.59
C ALA A 139 -27.12 6.46 -21.92
N GLU A 140 -26.60 5.90 -23.01
CA GLU A 140 -26.79 4.49 -23.34
C GLU A 140 -26.02 3.59 -22.36
N LEU A 141 -24.78 3.94 -22.03
CA LEU A 141 -23.95 3.20 -21.09
C LEU A 141 -24.60 3.16 -19.69
N GLU A 142 -25.16 4.26 -19.20
CA GLU A 142 -25.88 4.32 -17.93
C GLU A 142 -27.09 3.37 -17.89
N LYS A 143 -27.82 3.24 -19.01
CA LYS A 143 -28.93 2.26 -19.11
C LYS A 143 -28.39 0.82 -19.02
N LEU A 144 -27.24 0.53 -19.62
CA LEU A 144 -26.62 -0.78 -19.54
C LEU A 144 -26.11 -1.09 -18.13
N TYR A 145 -25.59 -0.10 -17.40
CA TYR A 145 -25.22 -0.27 -15.99
C TYR A 145 -26.45 -0.58 -15.12
N ALA A 146 -27.58 0.08 -15.37
CA ALA A 146 -28.81 -0.23 -14.64
C ALA A 146 -29.28 -1.68 -14.93
N GLN A 147 -29.22 -2.14 -16.18
CA GLN A 147 -29.57 -3.51 -16.56
C GLN A 147 -28.61 -4.54 -15.94
N GLU A 148 -27.32 -4.27 -15.92
CA GLU A 148 -26.30 -5.11 -15.29
C GLU A 148 -26.57 -5.24 -13.78
N LYS A 149 -26.80 -4.12 -13.09
CA LYS A 149 -27.11 -4.08 -11.65
C LYS A 149 -28.33 -4.92 -11.26
N GLU A 150 -29.34 -5.01 -12.11
CA GLU A 150 -30.51 -5.87 -11.88
C GLU A 150 -30.16 -7.37 -11.92
N ASN A 151 -29.11 -7.75 -12.68
CA ASN A 151 -28.68 -9.13 -12.86
C ASN A 151 -27.63 -9.57 -11.83
N ILE A 152 -26.94 -8.65 -11.17
CA ILE A 152 -25.89 -8.92 -10.17
C ILE A 152 -26.50 -9.47 -8.88
N VAL A 153 -25.82 -10.47 -8.28
CA VAL A 153 -25.90 -10.82 -6.86
C VAL A 153 -24.75 -10.13 -6.16
N LYS A 154 -25.08 -9.02 -5.50
CA LYS A 154 -24.06 -8.15 -4.91
C LYS A 154 -23.25 -8.85 -3.82
N ASP A 155 -21.93 -8.69 -3.85
CA ASP A 155 -20.97 -9.17 -2.83
C ASP A 155 -21.14 -10.67 -2.49
N GLU A 156 -21.62 -11.49 -3.44
CA GLU A 156 -21.95 -12.90 -3.19
C GLU A 156 -20.73 -13.71 -2.72
N LEU A 157 -19.53 -13.43 -3.25
CA LEU A 157 -18.29 -14.08 -2.83
C LEU A 157 -18.02 -13.84 -1.33
N ASP A 158 -18.13 -12.59 -0.89
CA ASP A 158 -17.95 -12.22 0.53
C ASP A 158 -19.05 -12.82 1.40
N GLN A 159 -20.29 -12.81 0.92
CA GLN A 159 -21.42 -13.44 1.63
C GLN A 159 -21.22 -14.94 1.84
N ILE A 160 -20.67 -15.66 0.83
CA ILE A 160 -20.38 -17.10 0.95
C ILE A 160 -19.30 -17.30 2.02
N TYR A 161 -18.19 -16.57 1.96
CA TYR A 161 -17.12 -16.69 2.95
C TYR A 161 -17.61 -16.35 4.37
N THR A 162 -18.31 -15.25 4.53
CA THR A 162 -18.82 -14.80 5.85
C THR A 162 -19.81 -15.79 6.45
N ARG A 163 -20.75 -16.30 5.65
CA ARG A 163 -21.72 -17.32 6.09
C ARG A 163 -21.04 -18.61 6.55
N GLU A 164 -19.94 -19.00 5.95
CA GLU A 164 -19.19 -20.20 6.28
C GLU A 164 -18.14 -19.97 7.38
N GLY A 165 -18.13 -18.78 8.01
CA GLY A 165 -17.30 -18.45 9.17
C GLY A 165 -15.89 -17.96 8.83
N ALA A 166 -15.63 -17.59 7.59
CA ALA A 166 -14.37 -16.96 7.21
C ALA A 166 -14.32 -15.51 7.69
N SER A 167 -13.12 -14.98 7.81
CA SER A 167 -12.86 -13.60 8.26
C SER A 167 -11.66 -12.99 7.55
N GLY A 168 -11.65 -11.65 7.48
CA GLY A 168 -10.51 -10.89 6.94
C GLY A 168 -10.29 -11.09 5.43
N LEU A 169 -11.36 -11.39 4.66
CA LEU A 169 -11.29 -11.39 3.20
C LEU A 169 -10.87 -9.99 2.73
N ASN A 170 -9.74 -9.91 2.04
CA ASN A 170 -9.22 -8.65 1.52
C ASN A 170 -8.15 -8.89 0.46
N ALA A 171 -7.65 -7.81 -0.13
CA ALA A 171 -6.52 -7.80 -1.04
C ALA A 171 -5.73 -6.49 -0.90
N PHE A 172 -4.55 -6.45 -1.49
CA PHE A 172 -3.80 -5.21 -1.72
C PHE A 172 -2.86 -5.37 -2.91
N THR A 173 -2.58 -4.24 -3.54
CA THR A 173 -1.64 -4.11 -4.65
C THR A 173 -0.47 -3.23 -4.23
N THR A 174 0.73 -3.64 -4.63
CA THR A 174 1.94 -2.84 -4.53
C THR A 174 2.57 -2.65 -5.91
N GLU A 175 3.74 -2.10 -5.94
CA GLU A 175 4.49 -1.97 -7.19
C GLU A 175 4.84 -3.33 -7.81
N ASP A 176 5.09 -4.36 -6.97
CA ASP A 176 5.67 -5.64 -7.41
C ASP A 176 4.70 -6.82 -7.40
N GLN A 177 3.61 -6.74 -6.63
CA GLN A 177 2.67 -7.85 -6.46
C GLN A 177 1.27 -7.42 -6.05
N THR A 178 0.30 -8.31 -6.35
CA THR A 178 -1.07 -8.22 -5.85
C THR A 178 -1.38 -9.47 -5.01
N VAL A 179 -1.83 -9.28 -3.78
CA VAL A 179 -2.06 -10.36 -2.81
C VAL A 179 -3.52 -10.40 -2.42
N TYR A 180 -4.11 -11.60 -2.43
CA TYR A 180 -5.48 -11.88 -2.01
C TYR A 180 -5.45 -12.86 -0.85
N PHE A 181 -6.23 -12.62 0.20
CA PHE A 181 -6.17 -13.42 1.40
C PHE A 181 -7.49 -13.48 2.16
N VAL A 182 -7.64 -14.53 2.95
CA VAL A 182 -8.77 -14.77 3.85
C VAL A 182 -8.35 -15.78 4.92
N THR A 183 -8.94 -15.70 6.10
CA THR A 183 -8.81 -16.75 7.12
C THR A 183 -10.09 -17.56 7.16
N VAL A 184 -9.98 -18.88 7.00
CA VAL A 184 -11.13 -19.80 7.01
C VAL A 184 -11.06 -20.76 8.20
N PRO A 185 -12.19 -21.28 8.73
CA PRO A 185 -12.18 -22.41 9.63
C PRO A 185 -11.49 -23.63 8.98
N ALA A 186 -10.76 -24.43 9.73
CA ALA A 186 -10.00 -25.58 9.23
C ALA A 186 -10.85 -26.58 8.41
N ASN A 187 -12.10 -26.80 8.84
CA ASN A 187 -13.06 -27.66 8.15
C ASN A 187 -13.67 -27.03 6.88
N LYS A 188 -13.29 -25.80 6.54
CA LYS A 188 -13.75 -25.08 5.35
C LYS A 188 -12.63 -24.83 4.34
N LEU A 189 -11.49 -25.48 4.50
CA LEU A 189 -10.35 -25.33 3.59
C LEU A 189 -10.70 -25.67 2.13
N GLU A 190 -11.54 -26.69 1.89
CA GLU A 190 -11.99 -27.06 0.56
C GLU A 190 -12.81 -25.94 -0.11
N LEU A 191 -13.63 -25.22 0.67
CA LEU A 191 -14.38 -24.04 0.19
C LEU A 191 -13.43 -22.99 -0.39
N TRP A 192 -12.31 -22.71 0.30
CA TRP A 192 -11.30 -21.79 -0.20
C TRP A 192 -10.71 -22.24 -1.54
N PHE A 193 -10.30 -23.50 -1.65
CA PHE A 193 -9.78 -24.04 -2.91
C PHE A 193 -10.79 -23.92 -4.05
N TRP A 194 -12.06 -24.21 -3.78
CA TRP A 194 -13.12 -24.11 -4.76
C TRP A 194 -13.32 -22.66 -5.22
N LEU A 195 -13.55 -21.71 -4.31
CA LEU A 195 -13.83 -20.32 -4.63
C LEU A 195 -12.66 -19.64 -5.33
N GLU A 196 -11.44 -19.81 -4.81
CA GLU A 196 -10.26 -19.16 -5.39
C GLU A 196 -9.90 -19.75 -6.76
N SER A 197 -10.06 -21.06 -6.94
CA SER A 197 -9.84 -21.67 -8.26
C SER A 197 -10.87 -21.24 -9.29
N ASP A 198 -12.12 -21.01 -8.89
CA ASP A 198 -13.16 -20.52 -9.80
C ASP A 198 -12.91 -19.05 -10.21
N ARG A 199 -12.48 -18.20 -9.26
CA ARG A 199 -12.06 -16.81 -9.53
C ARG A 199 -10.91 -16.75 -10.54
N LEU A 200 -9.96 -17.66 -10.45
CA LEU A 200 -8.80 -17.71 -11.35
C LEU A 200 -9.13 -18.36 -12.70
N ALA A 201 -10.04 -19.34 -12.74
CA ALA A 201 -10.37 -20.05 -13.96
C ALA A 201 -11.47 -19.39 -14.79
N ASN A 202 -12.43 -18.75 -14.14
CA ASN A 202 -13.66 -18.25 -14.75
C ASN A 202 -14.02 -16.82 -14.31
N PRO A 203 -13.08 -15.86 -14.25
CA PRO A 203 -13.42 -14.51 -13.84
C PRO A 203 -14.40 -13.87 -14.82
N VAL A 204 -15.31 -13.08 -14.31
CA VAL A 204 -16.21 -12.25 -15.12
C VAL A 204 -16.09 -10.82 -14.63
N PHE A 205 -15.59 -9.95 -15.49
CA PHE A 205 -15.33 -8.54 -15.15
C PHE A 205 -16.61 -7.71 -15.24
N ARG A 206 -17.58 -8.03 -14.36
CA ARG A 206 -18.80 -7.26 -14.17
C ARG A 206 -18.47 -5.91 -13.55
N GLU A 207 -19.36 -4.94 -13.78
CA GLU A 207 -19.19 -3.60 -13.22
C GLU A 207 -17.84 -2.94 -13.60
N PHE A 208 -17.16 -3.43 -14.66
CA PHE A 208 -15.81 -3.00 -15.00
C PHE A 208 -15.67 -1.49 -15.11
N TYR A 209 -16.55 -0.85 -15.84
CA TYR A 209 -16.48 0.59 -16.06
C TYR A 209 -16.96 1.41 -14.86
N SER A 210 -17.95 0.92 -14.11
CA SER A 210 -18.34 1.55 -12.85
C SER A 210 -17.28 1.38 -11.76
N GLU A 211 -16.55 0.28 -11.75
CA GLU A 211 -15.44 0.07 -10.81
C GLU A 211 -14.24 0.97 -11.11
N ARG A 212 -13.99 1.29 -12.38
CA ARG A 212 -13.03 2.34 -12.74
C ARG A 212 -13.41 3.69 -12.11
N ASP A 213 -14.70 4.02 -12.10
CA ASP A 213 -15.19 5.26 -11.48
C ASP A 213 -14.98 5.21 -9.96
N VAL A 214 -15.11 4.05 -9.31
CA VAL A 214 -14.78 3.83 -7.89
C VAL A 214 -13.28 4.05 -7.66
N VAL A 215 -12.40 3.47 -8.47
CA VAL A 215 -10.94 3.67 -8.37
C VAL A 215 -10.56 5.15 -8.56
N ARG A 216 -11.23 5.86 -9.48
CA ARG A 216 -11.04 7.30 -9.66
C ARG A 216 -11.45 8.11 -8.43
N GLU A 217 -12.57 7.74 -7.82
CA GLU A 217 -13.03 8.40 -6.58
C GLU A 217 -12.08 8.10 -5.42
N GLU A 218 -11.58 6.87 -5.31
CA GLU A 218 -10.55 6.50 -4.35
C GLU A 218 -9.27 7.32 -4.54
N ARG A 219 -8.80 7.48 -5.79
CA ARG A 219 -7.68 8.35 -6.12
C ARG A 219 -7.95 9.79 -5.69
N ARG A 220 -9.16 10.30 -5.96
CA ARG A 220 -9.56 11.65 -5.54
C ARG A 220 -9.48 11.80 -4.01
N LEU A 221 -9.90 10.80 -3.27
CA LEU A 221 -9.88 10.82 -1.80
C LEU A 221 -8.47 10.65 -1.23
N ARG A 222 -7.67 9.74 -1.77
CA ARG A 222 -6.36 9.38 -1.20
C ARG A 222 -5.22 10.28 -1.68
N VAL A 223 -5.29 10.81 -2.90
CA VAL A 223 -4.22 11.59 -3.50
C VAL A 223 -4.62 13.06 -3.65
N GLU A 224 -5.73 13.33 -4.35
CA GLU A 224 -6.05 14.70 -4.77
C GLU A 224 -6.62 15.57 -3.65
N SER A 225 -7.28 14.95 -2.66
CA SER A 225 -7.89 15.64 -1.52
C SER A 225 -6.97 15.73 -0.28
N THR A 226 -5.81 15.08 -0.32
CA THR A 226 -4.83 15.18 0.77
C THR A 226 -3.86 16.33 0.52
N PRO A 227 -3.38 17.02 1.56
CA PRO A 227 -2.51 18.19 1.39
C PRO A 227 -1.21 17.88 0.62
N LEU A 228 -0.60 16.71 0.84
CA LEU A 228 0.66 16.30 0.23
C LEU A 228 0.51 15.32 -0.93
N GLY A 229 -0.62 14.61 -1.07
CA GLY A 229 -0.71 13.48 -1.98
C GLY A 229 -0.30 13.75 -3.43
N LYS A 230 -0.66 14.91 -4.00
CA LYS A 230 -0.20 15.30 -5.34
C LYS A 230 1.28 15.63 -5.40
N PHE A 231 1.83 16.17 -4.31
CA PHE A 231 3.24 16.51 -4.25
C PHE A 231 4.10 15.27 -4.07
N GLU A 232 3.67 14.34 -3.23
CA GLU A 232 4.33 13.03 -3.06
C GLU A 232 4.35 12.25 -4.36
N GLU A 233 3.24 12.22 -5.09
CA GLU A 233 3.16 11.59 -6.42
C GLU A 233 4.16 12.22 -7.41
N GLN A 234 4.30 13.55 -7.41
CA GLN A 234 5.27 14.24 -8.26
C GLN A 234 6.71 14.04 -7.79
N PHE A 235 6.92 13.94 -6.48
CA PHE A 235 8.23 13.63 -5.92
C PHE A 235 8.67 12.21 -6.29
N ASP A 236 7.76 11.23 -6.22
CA ASP A 236 8.00 9.86 -6.68
C ASP A 236 8.35 9.81 -8.17
N ALA A 237 7.59 10.52 -9.00
CA ALA A 237 7.85 10.61 -10.43
C ALA A 237 9.17 11.33 -10.78
N MET A 238 9.60 12.29 -9.96
CA MET A 238 10.91 12.94 -10.09
C MET A 238 12.03 12.04 -9.59
N PHE A 239 11.81 11.27 -8.55
CA PHE A 239 12.79 10.39 -7.95
C PHE A 239 13.17 9.27 -8.91
N TRP A 240 12.22 8.47 -9.36
CA TRP A 240 12.41 7.40 -10.33
C TRP A 240 12.44 7.96 -11.76
N GLN A 241 13.49 7.69 -12.50
CA GLN A 241 13.67 8.24 -13.85
C GLN A 241 13.40 7.22 -14.96
N SER A 242 13.86 6.01 -14.80
CA SER A 242 13.84 4.99 -15.85
C SER A 242 13.09 3.73 -15.47
N THR A 243 12.97 3.42 -14.18
CA THR A 243 12.16 2.28 -13.75
C THR A 243 10.67 2.60 -13.81
N PRO A 244 9.80 1.60 -14.06
CA PRO A 244 8.34 1.79 -13.97
C PRO A 244 7.83 2.17 -12.59
N TYR A 245 8.66 2.22 -11.56
CA TYR A 245 8.27 2.72 -10.22
C TYR A 245 7.91 4.21 -10.20
N HIS A 246 8.11 4.94 -11.29
CA HIS A 246 7.83 6.38 -11.37
C HIS A 246 6.33 6.73 -11.40
N HIS A 247 5.45 5.77 -11.66
CA HIS A 247 4.01 6.01 -11.64
C HIS A 247 3.33 5.38 -10.41
N PRO A 248 2.24 5.99 -9.92
CA PRO A 248 1.56 5.51 -8.73
C PRO A 248 0.84 4.19 -8.98
N VAL A 249 0.75 3.35 -7.94
CA VAL A 249 0.01 2.06 -8.00
C VAL A 249 -1.45 2.26 -8.41
N ILE A 250 -2.09 3.35 -7.96
CA ILE A 250 -3.47 3.67 -8.34
C ILE A 250 -3.61 4.16 -9.80
N GLY A 251 -2.50 4.39 -10.49
CA GLY A 251 -2.44 4.84 -11.88
C GLY A 251 -2.63 6.34 -12.09
N TRP A 252 -2.23 6.82 -13.26
CA TRP A 252 -2.50 8.19 -13.67
C TRP A 252 -3.99 8.37 -14.00
N PRO A 253 -4.60 9.53 -13.70
CA PRO A 253 -6.03 9.77 -13.92
C PRO A 253 -6.50 9.47 -15.34
N ALA A 254 -5.74 9.91 -16.36
CA ALA A 254 -6.08 9.70 -17.75
C ALA A 254 -6.01 8.23 -18.18
N ASP A 255 -5.05 7.47 -17.62
CA ASP A 255 -4.88 6.06 -17.93
C ASP A 255 -6.03 5.25 -17.31
N VAL A 256 -6.30 5.44 -16.02
CA VAL A 256 -7.43 4.76 -15.34
C VAL A 256 -8.74 4.99 -16.09
N GLU A 257 -9.00 6.21 -16.56
CA GLU A 257 -10.21 6.55 -17.33
C GLU A 257 -10.27 5.82 -18.70
N SER A 258 -9.11 5.51 -19.29
CA SER A 258 -9.03 4.94 -20.64
C SER A 258 -8.97 3.42 -20.67
N ILE A 259 -8.62 2.74 -19.57
CA ILE A 259 -8.52 1.27 -19.52
C ILE A 259 -9.81 0.63 -20.00
N SER A 260 -9.70 -0.24 -21.02
CA SER A 260 -10.80 -1.03 -21.56
C SER A 260 -10.82 -2.45 -20.97
N ARG A 261 -12.00 -3.07 -20.96
CA ARG A 261 -12.13 -4.49 -20.53
C ARG A 261 -11.25 -5.42 -21.35
N LYS A 262 -11.08 -5.17 -22.65
CA LYS A 262 -10.21 -5.95 -23.53
C LYS A 262 -8.73 -5.89 -23.08
N GLN A 263 -8.25 -4.72 -22.68
CA GLN A 263 -6.89 -4.58 -22.11
C GLN A 263 -6.79 -5.33 -20.78
N ALA A 264 -7.83 -5.25 -19.94
CA ALA A 264 -7.90 -5.99 -18.69
C ALA A 264 -7.89 -7.51 -18.92
N GLU A 265 -8.66 -8.04 -19.85
CA GLU A 265 -8.64 -9.46 -20.21
C GLU A 265 -7.26 -9.93 -20.69
N ALA A 266 -6.59 -9.13 -21.52
CA ALA A 266 -5.22 -9.41 -21.98
C ALA A 266 -4.20 -9.39 -20.81
N TYR A 267 -4.35 -8.43 -19.90
CA TYR A 267 -3.52 -8.32 -18.70
C TYR A 267 -3.72 -9.52 -17.76
N PHE A 268 -4.96 -9.91 -17.51
CA PHE A 268 -5.30 -11.10 -16.74
C PHE A 268 -4.68 -12.35 -17.33
N GLY A 269 -4.87 -12.57 -18.64
CA GLY A 269 -4.33 -13.74 -19.33
C GLY A 269 -2.79 -13.84 -19.28
N THR A 270 -2.11 -12.72 -19.13
CA THR A 270 -0.65 -12.66 -19.02
C THR A 270 -0.17 -12.90 -17.58
N TYR A 271 -0.77 -12.22 -16.62
CA TYR A 271 -0.20 -12.11 -15.27
C TYR A 271 -0.91 -12.95 -14.21
N TYR A 272 -2.18 -13.34 -14.41
CA TYR A 272 -2.97 -14.14 -13.46
C TYR A 272 -3.00 -15.63 -13.82
N ALA A 273 -2.07 -16.05 -14.66
CA ALA A 273 -1.90 -17.46 -14.98
C ALA A 273 -1.20 -18.23 -13.83
N PRO A 274 -1.48 -19.55 -13.66
CA PRO A 274 -0.93 -20.35 -12.57
C PRO A 274 0.58 -20.30 -12.41
N ASN A 275 1.33 -20.24 -13.52
CA ASN A 275 2.79 -20.18 -13.51
C ASN A 275 3.35 -18.84 -12.93
N ASN A 276 2.50 -17.84 -12.71
CA ASN A 276 2.85 -16.57 -12.06
C ASN A 276 2.24 -16.43 -10.64
N ILE A 277 1.59 -17.47 -10.13
CA ILE A 277 0.87 -17.43 -8.85
C ILE A 277 1.51 -18.37 -7.85
N THR A 278 1.64 -17.90 -6.61
CA THR A 278 1.99 -18.71 -5.45
C THR A 278 0.83 -18.68 -4.45
N ALA A 279 0.28 -19.82 -4.13
CA ALA A 279 -0.70 -20.00 -3.07
C ALA A 279 0.01 -20.34 -1.75
N VAL A 280 -0.49 -19.82 -0.64
CA VAL A 280 0.10 -19.98 0.68
C VAL A 280 -0.96 -20.37 1.70
N LEU A 281 -0.70 -21.41 2.47
CA LEU A 281 -1.55 -21.91 3.54
C LEU A 281 -0.76 -21.97 4.85
N VAL A 282 -1.30 -21.40 5.92
CA VAL A 282 -0.70 -21.46 7.26
C VAL A 282 -1.79 -21.75 8.28
N GLY A 283 -1.75 -22.87 8.98
CA GLY A 283 -2.72 -23.20 10.02
C GLY A 283 -3.04 -24.68 10.16
N ASP A 284 -4.25 -24.98 10.61
CA ASP A 284 -4.70 -26.31 10.98
C ASP A 284 -5.24 -27.10 9.77
N PHE A 285 -4.38 -27.86 9.13
CA PHE A 285 -4.71 -28.74 8.01
C PHE A 285 -3.71 -29.89 7.88
N ASP A 286 -4.14 -30.95 7.21
CA ASP A 286 -3.27 -32.06 6.78
C ASP A 286 -2.65 -31.69 5.42
N PRO A 287 -1.31 -31.61 5.29
CA PRO A 287 -0.65 -31.21 4.06
C PRO A 287 -0.92 -32.12 2.85
N GLU A 288 -1.12 -33.42 3.05
CA GLU A 288 -1.43 -34.34 1.94
C GLU A 288 -2.85 -34.09 1.41
N LYS A 289 -3.81 -33.85 2.30
CA LYS A 289 -5.18 -33.49 1.91
C LYS A 289 -5.21 -32.11 1.22
N ALA A 290 -4.48 -31.13 1.75
CA ALA A 290 -4.38 -29.81 1.13
C ALA A 290 -3.76 -29.90 -0.28
N LEU A 291 -2.72 -30.71 -0.47
CA LEU A 291 -2.11 -30.93 -1.78
C LEU A 291 -3.08 -31.65 -2.74
N ALA A 292 -3.86 -32.62 -2.26
CA ALA A 292 -4.89 -33.28 -3.07
C ALA A 292 -5.98 -32.29 -3.52
N LEU A 293 -6.43 -31.40 -2.64
CA LEU A 293 -7.36 -30.31 -2.98
C LEU A 293 -6.74 -29.35 -4.00
N ALA A 294 -5.49 -28.93 -3.79
CA ALA A 294 -4.78 -28.07 -4.74
C ALA A 294 -4.71 -28.68 -6.14
N ARG A 295 -4.40 -29.97 -6.24
CA ARG A 295 -4.39 -30.71 -7.52
C ARG A 295 -5.78 -30.76 -8.16
N THR A 296 -6.82 -30.97 -7.38
CA THR A 296 -8.21 -31.06 -7.85
C THR A 296 -8.72 -29.69 -8.35
N TYR A 297 -8.48 -28.63 -7.60
CA TYR A 297 -9.06 -27.31 -7.86
C TYR A 297 -8.12 -26.42 -8.69
N PHE A 298 -6.91 -26.16 -8.23
CA PHE A 298 -5.96 -25.32 -8.96
C PHE A 298 -5.31 -26.02 -10.14
N GLY A 299 -5.07 -27.37 -10.03
CA GLY A 299 -4.44 -28.13 -11.10
C GLY A 299 -5.23 -28.18 -12.41
N ARG A 300 -6.55 -27.91 -12.38
CA ARG A 300 -7.40 -27.82 -13.58
C ARG A 300 -7.23 -26.51 -14.37
N ILE A 301 -6.65 -25.47 -13.76
CA ILE A 301 -6.44 -24.19 -14.42
C ILE A 301 -5.31 -24.37 -15.43
N PRO A 302 -5.49 -24.03 -16.70
CA PRO A 302 -4.43 -24.19 -17.68
C PRO A 302 -3.24 -23.26 -17.37
N ARG A 303 -2.02 -23.76 -17.61
CA ARG A 303 -0.82 -22.93 -17.57
C ARG A 303 -0.95 -21.78 -18.58
N GLY A 304 -0.44 -20.62 -18.24
CA GLY A 304 -0.31 -19.50 -19.17
C GLY A 304 0.54 -19.88 -20.40
N PRO A 305 0.26 -19.33 -21.56
CA PRO A 305 0.93 -19.67 -22.82
C PRO A 305 2.43 -19.37 -22.79
N GLN A 306 2.83 -18.41 -21.97
CA GLN A 306 4.22 -18.01 -21.73
C GLN A 306 4.38 -17.52 -20.29
N ASP A 307 5.60 -17.41 -19.83
CA ASP A 307 5.87 -16.72 -18.57
C ASP A 307 5.70 -15.21 -18.76
N PRO A 308 5.26 -14.46 -17.72
CA PRO A 308 5.13 -13.01 -17.82
C PRO A 308 6.44 -12.35 -18.26
N PRO A 309 6.37 -11.26 -19.04
CA PRO A 309 7.57 -10.54 -19.45
C PRO A 309 8.33 -10.01 -18.23
N GLU A 310 9.65 -10.12 -18.28
CA GLU A 310 10.54 -9.60 -17.24
C GLU A 310 10.62 -8.07 -17.35
N VAL A 311 10.68 -7.40 -16.21
CA VAL A 311 10.97 -5.97 -16.14
C VAL A 311 12.49 -5.79 -16.24
N ILE A 312 12.93 -5.31 -17.40
CA ILE A 312 14.36 -5.14 -17.72
C ILE A 312 14.86 -3.70 -17.53
N SER A 313 13.95 -2.75 -17.33
CA SER A 313 14.32 -1.34 -17.12
C SER A 313 14.91 -1.14 -15.74
N GLU A 314 16.20 -0.81 -15.70
CA GLU A 314 16.91 -0.48 -14.47
C GLU A 314 16.87 1.02 -14.21
N GLU A 315 16.96 1.41 -12.93
CA GLU A 315 17.12 2.84 -12.58
C GLU A 315 18.52 3.32 -12.97
N ILE A 316 18.58 4.42 -13.71
CA ILE A 316 19.86 5.01 -14.10
C ILE A 316 20.55 5.68 -12.90
N PRO A 317 21.89 5.65 -12.83
CA PRO A 317 22.62 6.34 -11.77
C PRO A 317 22.32 7.85 -11.78
N GLN A 318 21.92 8.36 -10.62
CA GLN A 318 21.73 9.79 -10.46
C GLN A 318 23.07 10.53 -10.42
N LEU A 319 23.19 11.61 -11.20
CA LEU A 319 24.44 12.36 -11.36
C LEU A 319 24.50 13.65 -10.55
N ALA A 320 23.34 14.13 -10.05
CA ALA A 320 23.26 15.37 -9.29
C ALA A 320 22.08 15.33 -8.31
N GLU A 321 22.19 16.10 -7.21
CA GLU A 321 21.11 16.32 -6.27
C GLU A 321 19.85 16.85 -6.99
N LYS A 322 18.69 16.30 -6.65
CA LYS A 322 17.40 16.83 -7.09
C LYS A 322 16.69 17.49 -5.91
N ARG A 323 15.93 18.54 -6.18
CA ARG A 323 15.16 19.26 -5.16
C ARG A 323 13.74 19.51 -5.63
N PHE A 324 12.77 19.19 -4.77
CA PHE A 324 11.36 19.42 -4.96
C PHE A 324 10.87 20.39 -3.89
N LEU A 325 10.45 21.58 -4.29
CA LEU A 325 9.99 22.62 -3.39
C LEU A 325 8.52 22.90 -3.67
N ALA A 326 7.67 22.78 -2.66
CA ALA A 326 6.23 22.99 -2.82
C ALA A 326 5.63 23.72 -1.63
N GLU A 327 4.56 24.48 -1.88
CA GLU A 327 3.72 25.08 -0.85
C GLU A 327 2.42 24.27 -0.71
N ALA A 328 2.15 23.77 0.48
CA ALA A 328 0.99 22.94 0.78
C ALA A 328 0.23 23.45 2.02
N ASP A 329 -1.03 23.05 2.13
CA ASP A 329 -1.82 23.32 3.35
C ASP A 329 -1.52 22.27 4.42
N THR A 330 -0.26 22.28 4.89
CA THR A 330 0.25 21.36 5.91
C THR A 330 1.28 22.06 6.79
N ASN A 331 1.72 21.40 7.86
CA ASN A 331 2.93 21.83 8.56
C ASN A 331 4.14 21.66 7.65
N PRO A 332 5.13 22.55 7.73
CA PRO A 332 6.35 22.40 6.96
C PRO A 332 7.02 21.05 7.26
N GLU A 333 7.49 20.39 6.21
CA GLU A 333 8.14 19.07 6.30
C GLU A 333 9.35 19.00 5.38
N VAL A 334 10.37 18.26 5.80
CA VAL A 334 11.55 17.95 5.00
C VAL A 334 11.65 16.45 4.86
N GLN A 335 11.74 15.97 3.62
CA GLN A 335 11.99 14.57 3.27
C GLN A 335 13.28 14.49 2.43
N ILE A 336 14.13 13.51 2.72
CA ILE A 336 15.37 13.28 1.97
C ILE A 336 15.41 11.81 1.58
N ARG A 337 15.43 11.54 0.28
CA ARG A 337 15.40 10.18 -0.27
C ARG A 337 16.66 9.89 -1.09
N PHE A 338 17.14 8.66 -1.03
CA PHE A 338 18.30 8.16 -1.75
C PHE A 338 17.95 6.85 -2.46
N HIS A 339 18.40 6.68 -3.70
CA HIS A 339 18.32 5.37 -4.35
C HIS A 339 19.13 4.35 -3.56
N ALA A 340 18.56 3.18 -3.35
CA ALA A 340 19.16 2.13 -2.55
C ALA A 340 18.99 0.75 -3.22
N VAL A 341 19.48 -0.28 -2.55
CA VAL A 341 19.53 -1.62 -3.09
C VAL A 341 18.16 -2.33 -3.11
N PRO A 342 17.93 -3.24 -4.06
CA PRO A 342 16.72 -4.04 -4.11
C PRO A 342 16.65 -5.08 -2.99
N PHE A 343 15.50 -5.73 -2.87
CA PHE A 343 15.29 -6.87 -1.98
C PHE A 343 16.25 -8.01 -2.31
N GLY A 344 16.77 -8.67 -1.28
CA GLY A 344 17.71 -9.78 -1.41
C GLY A 344 19.17 -9.37 -1.64
N HIS A 345 19.46 -8.09 -1.88
CA HIS A 345 20.84 -7.61 -1.99
C HIS A 345 21.61 -7.81 -0.66
N LYS A 346 22.91 -8.09 -0.73
CA LYS A 346 23.77 -8.33 0.46
C LYS A 346 23.74 -7.19 1.49
N ASP A 347 23.59 -5.95 1.05
CA ASP A 347 23.61 -4.75 1.88
C ASP A 347 22.22 -4.39 2.46
N MET A 348 21.18 -5.13 2.10
CA MET A 348 19.79 -4.88 2.52
C MET A 348 19.68 -4.81 4.06
N TYR A 349 20.31 -5.76 4.76
CA TYR A 349 20.20 -5.83 6.22
C TYR A 349 20.96 -4.70 6.92
N ALA A 350 22.08 -4.23 6.35
CA ALA A 350 22.80 -3.08 6.88
C ALA A 350 21.97 -1.79 6.77
N LEU A 351 21.27 -1.56 5.65
CA LEU A 351 20.37 -0.42 5.47
C LEU A 351 19.12 -0.52 6.36
N GLN A 352 18.60 -1.73 6.55
CA GLN A 352 17.48 -1.94 7.47
C GLN A 352 17.85 -1.57 8.90
N LEU A 353 19.02 -2.01 9.38
CA LEU A 353 19.52 -1.67 10.71
C LEU A 353 19.89 -0.18 10.80
N ALA A 354 20.39 0.44 9.73
CA ALA A 354 20.61 1.89 9.69
C ALA A 354 19.30 2.66 9.91
N ALA A 355 18.20 2.26 9.26
CA ALA A 355 16.89 2.85 9.51
C ALA A 355 16.43 2.65 10.95
N ASP A 356 16.60 1.45 11.53
CA ASP A 356 16.21 1.16 12.91
C ASP A 356 17.02 1.96 13.96
N LEU A 357 18.30 2.24 13.68
CA LEU A 357 19.15 3.10 14.53
C LEU A 357 18.67 4.55 14.56
N LEU A 358 18.14 5.02 13.46
CA LEU A 358 17.65 6.39 13.31
C LEU A 358 16.26 6.57 13.92
N ASN A 359 15.42 5.55 13.87
CA ASN A 359 13.99 5.60 14.21
C ASN A 359 13.69 5.56 15.70
N ARG A 360 12.44 5.96 16.04
CA ARG A 360 11.80 5.93 17.35
C ARG A 360 12.36 6.99 18.32
N ARG A 361 11.65 7.23 19.42
CA ARG A 361 12.04 8.17 20.47
C ARG A 361 13.44 7.88 21.09
N THR A 362 13.89 6.65 21.02
CA THR A 362 15.23 6.26 21.50
C THR A 362 16.28 6.23 20.38
N GLY A 363 15.90 6.53 19.15
CA GLY A 363 16.76 6.59 17.98
C GLY A 363 17.48 7.92 17.84
N ARG A 364 18.42 7.97 16.89
CA ARG A 364 19.31 9.13 16.72
C ARG A 364 18.55 10.37 16.25
N LEU A 365 17.56 10.21 15.33
CA LEU A 365 16.82 11.36 14.79
C LEU A 365 16.02 12.08 15.87
N TYR A 366 15.27 11.34 16.70
CA TYR A 366 14.48 11.98 17.74
C TYR A 366 15.35 12.72 18.75
N LYS A 367 16.42 12.08 19.22
CA LYS A 367 17.37 12.71 20.16
C LYS A 367 17.99 13.97 19.59
N SER A 368 18.51 13.89 18.35
CA SER A 368 19.20 15.01 17.71
C SER A 368 18.26 16.15 17.34
N LEU A 369 17.13 15.84 16.67
CA LEU A 369 16.26 16.87 16.09
C LEU A 369 15.23 17.42 17.08
N VAL A 370 14.71 16.60 17.99
CA VAL A 370 13.62 16.97 18.89
C VAL A 370 14.13 17.37 20.27
N GLU A 371 15.01 16.55 20.87
CA GLU A 371 15.49 16.79 22.24
C GLU A 371 16.63 17.81 22.28
N ASP A 372 17.69 17.62 21.46
CA ASP A 372 18.90 18.43 21.52
C ASP A 372 18.77 19.75 20.75
N LYS A 373 18.58 19.67 19.41
CA LYS A 373 18.54 20.83 18.51
C LYS A 373 17.18 21.54 18.53
N LYS A 374 16.12 20.84 18.91
CA LYS A 374 14.74 21.36 18.98
C LYS A 374 14.24 22.00 17.68
N VAL A 375 14.64 21.44 16.53
CA VAL A 375 14.29 21.94 15.18
C VAL A 375 13.08 21.22 14.58
N ALA A 376 12.74 20.02 15.08
CA ALA A 376 11.62 19.23 14.59
C ALA A 376 10.56 19.00 15.69
N VAL A 377 9.36 18.63 15.28
CA VAL A 377 8.25 18.17 16.13
C VAL A 377 7.81 16.77 15.73
N GLY A 378 6.98 16.13 16.54
CA GLY A 378 6.53 14.76 16.30
C GLY A 378 7.64 13.72 16.41
N GLU A 379 7.55 12.68 15.61
CA GLU A 379 8.57 11.63 15.52
C GLU A 379 9.25 11.68 14.15
N PRO A 380 10.48 12.22 14.04
CA PRO A 380 11.27 12.08 12.83
C PRO A 380 11.43 10.60 12.46
N TYR A 381 11.43 10.30 11.16
CA TYR A 381 11.45 8.92 10.70
C TYR A 381 12.62 8.64 9.75
N ALA A 382 12.98 7.37 9.68
CA ALA A 382 13.83 6.80 8.66
C ALA A 382 13.18 5.51 8.15
N GLN A 383 13.19 5.28 6.87
CA GLN A 383 12.74 4.03 6.29
C GLN A 383 13.69 3.55 5.19
N PHE A 384 13.88 2.24 5.15
CA PHE A 384 14.48 1.57 4.02
C PHE A 384 13.40 0.69 3.39
N ARG A 385 13.11 0.94 2.12
CA ARG A 385 12.12 0.19 1.34
C ARG A 385 12.80 -0.53 0.18
N PRO A 386 13.21 -1.79 0.39
CA PRO A 386 13.65 -2.64 -0.72
C PRO A 386 12.43 -3.11 -1.51
N MET A 387 12.44 -2.90 -2.82
CA MET A 387 11.48 -3.44 -3.76
C MET A 387 12.18 -4.46 -4.66
N LYS A 388 11.48 -5.10 -5.57
CA LYS A 388 12.03 -6.22 -6.35
C LYS A 388 13.22 -5.83 -7.22
N TYR A 389 13.16 -4.69 -7.90
CA TYR A 389 14.18 -4.28 -8.88
C TYR A 389 15.07 -3.13 -8.41
N ALA A 390 14.61 -2.34 -7.46
CA ALA A 390 15.35 -1.23 -6.87
C ALA A 390 14.86 -1.01 -5.43
N GLY A 391 15.40 -0.03 -4.72
CA GLY A 391 14.94 0.36 -3.40
C GLY A 391 15.25 1.82 -3.12
N PHE A 392 14.75 2.33 -2.01
CA PHE A 392 15.14 3.65 -1.53
C PHE A 392 15.33 3.67 -0.02
N PHE A 393 16.14 4.62 0.42
CA PHE A 393 16.27 4.99 1.83
C PHE A 393 15.78 6.42 1.99
N GLU A 394 14.92 6.66 2.97
CA GLU A 394 14.33 7.96 3.21
C GLU A 394 14.42 8.35 4.68
N VAL A 395 14.65 9.62 4.94
CA VAL A 395 14.51 10.25 6.25
C VAL A 395 13.64 11.48 6.13
N GLY A 396 12.83 11.75 7.16
CA GLY A 396 11.98 12.93 7.16
C GLY A 396 11.64 13.42 8.56
N ALA A 397 11.23 14.70 8.63
CA ALA A 397 10.79 15.32 9.87
C ALA A 397 9.88 16.52 9.59
N GLU A 398 8.87 16.69 10.45
CA GLU A 398 8.04 17.88 10.53
C GLU A 398 8.85 19.03 11.19
N VAL A 399 8.84 20.18 10.56
CA VAL A 399 9.59 21.37 11.00
C VAL A 399 8.87 22.03 12.18
N LYS A 400 9.62 22.34 13.23
CA LYS A 400 9.08 23.07 14.38
C LYS A 400 8.72 24.50 13.99
N GLU A 401 7.63 25.02 14.54
CA GLU A 401 7.20 26.39 14.32
C GLU A 401 8.31 27.41 14.64
N GLY A 402 8.51 28.37 13.73
CA GLY A 402 9.56 29.38 13.83
C GLY A 402 10.96 28.90 13.45
N VAL A 403 11.10 27.68 12.96
CA VAL A 403 12.36 27.13 12.46
C VAL A 403 12.33 27.07 10.93
N GLU A 404 13.45 27.40 10.29
CA GLU A 404 13.60 27.27 8.84
C GLU A 404 13.78 25.80 8.43
N PRO A 405 13.14 25.30 7.34
CA PRO A 405 13.30 23.94 6.86
C PRO A 405 14.76 23.53 6.62
N ALA A 406 15.61 24.46 6.22
CA ALA A 406 17.03 24.22 6.04
C ALA A 406 17.78 23.75 7.31
N ALA A 407 17.30 24.14 8.49
CA ALA A 407 17.87 23.68 9.76
C ALA A 407 17.52 22.21 10.02
N VAL A 408 16.32 21.78 9.65
CA VAL A 408 15.88 20.38 9.73
C VAL A 408 16.63 19.53 8.72
N GLU A 409 16.73 20.00 7.45
CA GLU A 409 17.54 19.33 6.42
C GLU A 409 18.98 19.11 6.88
N ALA A 410 19.64 20.16 7.39
CA ALA A 410 20.99 20.06 7.90
C ALA A 410 21.12 19.09 9.08
N ALA A 411 20.11 19.01 9.95
CA ALA A 411 20.13 18.10 11.08
C ALA A 411 19.93 16.63 10.65
N LEU A 412 19.02 16.36 9.69
CA LEU A 412 18.84 15.03 9.08
C LEU A 412 20.13 14.56 8.41
N LEU A 413 20.73 15.40 7.58
CA LEU A 413 21.98 15.09 6.87
C LEU A 413 23.14 14.84 7.83
N ALA A 414 23.22 15.57 8.95
CA ALA A 414 24.25 15.37 9.96
C ALA A 414 24.19 13.96 10.59
N GLU A 415 22.99 13.43 10.84
CA GLU A 415 22.84 12.08 11.38
C GLU A 415 23.17 10.98 10.34
N LEU A 416 22.85 11.21 9.06
CA LEU A 416 23.27 10.31 7.97
C LEU A 416 24.79 10.35 7.77
N ASP A 417 25.39 11.54 7.82
CA ASP A 417 26.83 11.73 7.78
C ASP A 417 27.57 11.01 8.94
N ARG A 418 26.98 11.04 10.14
CA ARG A 418 27.51 10.29 11.28
C ARG A 418 27.51 8.78 11.04
N LEU A 419 26.44 8.23 10.45
CA LEU A 419 26.41 6.81 10.06
C LEU A 419 27.49 6.46 9.03
N ALA A 420 27.80 7.38 8.12
CA ALA A 420 28.80 7.19 7.09
C ALA A 420 30.25 7.36 7.58
N LYS A 421 30.48 8.22 8.60
CA LYS A 421 31.82 8.60 9.04
C LYS A 421 32.24 7.97 10.36
N GLU A 422 31.29 7.61 11.22
CA GLU A 422 31.55 7.10 12.56
C GLU A 422 31.01 5.67 12.71
N PRO A 423 31.77 4.75 13.30
CA PRO A 423 31.22 3.41 13.56
C PRO A 423 30.11 3.48 14.60
N VAL A 424 29.09 2.67 14.38
CA VAL A 424 27.98 2.51 15.33
C VAL A 424 28.50 1.83 16.61
N GLY A 425 28.10 2.31 17.78
CA GLY A 425 28.44 1.69 19.06
C GLY A 425 27.88 0.26 19.15
N GLU A 426 28.69 -0.67 19.68
CA GLU A 426 28.31 -2.08 19.75
C GLU A 426 26.98 -2.31 20.50
N SER A 427 26.81 -1.64 21.65
CA SER A 427 25.58 -1.74 22.44
C SER A 427 24.33 -1.22 21.68
N GLU A 428 24.49 -0.13 20.92
CA GLU A 428 23.42 0.46 20.10
C GLU A 428 23.04 -0.48 18.96
N LEU A 429 24.04 -1.03 18.27
CA LEU A 429 23.82 -2.00 17.19
C LEU A 429 23.15 -3.28 17.71
N GLN A 430 23.62 -3.83 18.84
CA GLN A 430 23.04 -5.04 19.42
C GLN A 430 21.59 -4.83 19.86
N LYS A 431 21.26 -3.62 20.37
CA LYS A 431 19.88 -3.26 20.72
C LYS A 431 18.94 -3.35 19.51
N VAL A 432 19.30 -2.75 18.39
CA VAL A 432 18.41 -2.76 17.18
C VAL A 432 18.34 -4.15 16.56
N LYS A 433 19.43 -4.93 16.55
CA LYS A 433 19.42 -6.34 16.15
C LYS A 433 18.44 -7.17 16.98
N ASN A 434 18.47 -7.01 18.30
CA ASN A 434 17.56 -7.73 19.20
C ASN A 434 16.09 -7.30 18.98
N GLN A 435 15.85 -6.02 18.72
CA GLN A 435 14.52 -5.52 18.39
C GLN A 435 13.98 -6.11 17.06
N GLN A 436 14.81 -6.16 16.03
CA GLN A 436 14.50 -6.79 14.75
C GLN A 436 14.13 -8.27 14.93
N LEU A 437 14.93 -9.03 15.66
CA LEU A 437 14.64 -10.43 15.95
C LEU A 437 13.33 -10.60 16.72
N ALA A 438 13.11 -9.81 17.76
CA ALA A 438 11.89 -9.88 18.55
C ALA A 438 10.64 -9.54 17.70
N ASN A 439 10.75 -8.58 16.77
CA ASN A 439 9.68 -8.22 15.85
C ASN A 439 9.42 -9.35 14.84
N SER A 440 10.47 -9.95 14.28
CA SER A 440 10.36 -11.10 13.39
C SER A 440 9.67 -12.27 14.08
N PHE A 441 10.10 -12.58 15.30
CA PHE A 441 9.51 -13.67 16.09
C PHE A 441 8.00 -13.48 16.34
N ARG A 442 7.60 -12.26 16.75
CA ARG A 442 6.18 -11.94 16.95
C ARG A 442 5.34 -12.09 15.69
N ARG A 443 5.88 -11.67 14.54
CA ARG A 443 5.19 -11.85 13.25
C ARG A 443 5.03 -13.33 12.87
N LEU A 444 6.05 -14.15 13.12
CA LEU A 444 6.00 -15.58 12.85
C LEU A 444 4.99 -16.35 13.73
N GLN A 445 4.56 -15.80 14.86
CA GLN A 445 3.55 -16.44 15.72
C GLN A 445 2.13 -16.34 15.14
N SER A 446 1.83 -15.35 14.33
CA SER A 446 0.54 -15.18 13.68
C SER A 446 0.49 -15.94 12.37
N ASN A 447 -0.50 -16.83 12.19
CA ASN A 447 -0.72 -17.55 10.94
C ASN A 447 -0.91 -16.60 9.78
N PHE A 448 -1.68 -15.52 9.98
CA PHE A 448 -1.92 -14.50 8.97
C PHE A 448 -0.61 -13.77 8.55
N PHE A 449 0.15 -13.27 9.51
CA PHE A 449 1.39 -12.56 9.18
C PHE A 449 2.47 -13.49 8.58
N LEU A 450 2.51 -14.76 8.98
CA LEU A 450 3.41 -15.73 8.38
C LEU A 450 3.01 -16.04 6.93
N MET A 451 1.71 -16.27 6.67
CA MET A 451 1.18 -16.46 5.32
C MET A 451 1.55 -15.27 4.43
N LEU A 452 1.31 -14.05 4.91
CA LEU A 452 1.60 -12.83 4.18
C LEU A 452 3.10 -12.67 3.88
N GLN A 453 3.98 -12.92 4.87
CA GLN A 453 5.44 -12.85 4.65
C GLN A 453 5.93 -13.89 3.63
N LEU A 454 5.39 -15.10 3.67
CA LEU A 454 5.73 -16.14 2.68
C LEU A 454 5.31 -15.71 1.27
N ALA A 455 4.10 -15.17 1.12
CA ALA A 455 3.62 -14.65 -0.15
C ALA A 455 4.51 -13.52 -0.69
N LEU A 456 4.81 -12.51 0.14
CA LEU A 456 5.65 -11.37 -0.24
C LEU A 456 7.08 -11.80 -0.59
N TYR A 457 7.71 -12.63 0.23
CA TYR A 457 9.09 -13.05 -0.03
C TYR A 457 9.20 -13.94 -1.27
N ASP A 458 8.20 -14.81 -1.51
CA ASP A 458 8.18 -15.61 -2.73
C ASP A 458 7.96 -14.76 -3.99
N SER A 459 7.18 -13.68 -3.91
CA SER A 459 7.00 -12.75 -5.03
C SER A 459 8.28 -12.01 -5.40
N PHE A 460 9.14 -11.72 -4.41
CA PHE A 460 10.48 -11.18 -4.64
C PHE A 460 11.50 -12.22 -5.12
N GLY A 461 11.12 -13.51 -5.17
CA GLY A 461 11.91 -14.59 -5.74
C GLY A 461 12.24 -15.74 -4.81
N ASN A 462 12.23 -15.56 -3.47
CA ASN A 462 12.60 -16.64 -2.56
C ASN A 462 12.00 -16.49 -1.15
N TRP A 463 10.98 -17.27 -0.84
CA TRP A 463 10.39 -17.33 0.51
C TRP A 463 11.39 -17.72 1.61
N ARG A 464 12.52 -18.41 1.28
CA ARG A 464 13.54 -18.87 2.24
C ARG A 464 14.22 -17.74 3.00
N PHE A 465 14.13 -16.51 2.52
CA PHE A 465 14.57 -15.32 3.25
C PHE A 465 13.99 -15.26 4.67
N ILE A 466 12.79 -15.81 4.91
CA ILE A 466 12.19 -15.83 6.26
C ILE A 466 13.06 -16.56 7.28
N ASN A 467 13.73 -17.64 6.86
CA ASN A 467 14.62 -18.44 7.70
C ASN A 467 16.06 -17.93 7.71
N GLU A 468 16.49 -17.21 6.67
CA GLU A 468 17.87 -16.71 6.54
C GLU A 468 18.07 -15.35 7.21
N ALA A 469 17.03 -14.51 7.20
CA ALA A 469 17.09 -13.14 7.68
C ALA A 469 17.63 -13.00 9.12
N PRO A 470 17.22 -13.81 10.12
CA PRO A 470 17.73 -13.69 11.47
C PRO A 470 19.26 -13.81 11.58
N ALA A 471 19.85 -14.78 10.89
CA ALA A 471 21.29 -14.98 10.88
C ALA A 471 22.02 -13.85 10.15
N LYS A 472 21.48 -13.39 9.01
CA LYS A 472 22.02 -12.29 8.22
C LYS A 472 21.99 -10.97 9.00
N VAL A 473 20.89 -10.67 9.70
CA VAL A 473 20.76 -9.49 10.58
C VAL A 473 21.81 -9.54 11.70
N GLN A 474 21.99 -10.69 12.35
CA GLN A 474 22.98 -10.83 13.42
C GLN A 474 24.43 -10.69 12.91
N ALA A 475 24.71 -11.10 11.69
CA ALA A 475 26.04 -11.02 11.10
C ALA A 475 26.47 -9.60 10.70
N VAL A 476 25.53 -8.64 10.54
CA VAL A 476 25.87 -7.25 10.17
C VAL A 476 26.79 -6.63 11.22
N THR A 477 27.86 -6.02 10.78
CA THR A 477 28.81 -5.30 11.64
C THR A 477 28.60 -3.78 11.58
N ALA A 478 29.17 -3.05 12.52
CA ALA A 478 29.19 -1.58 12.49
C ALA A 478 29.89 -1.06 11.21
N GLN A 479 30.92 -1.78 10.75
CA GLN A 479 31.66 -1.47 9.53
C GLN A 479 30.79 -1.65 8.27
N ASP A 480 29.93 -2.67 8.24
CA ASP A 480 29.01 -2.87 7.11
C ASP A 480 28.03 -1.69 6.98
N ILE A 481 27.45 -1.26 8.11
CA ILE A 481 26.55 -0.09 8.13
C ILE A 481 27.30 1.16 7.66
N GLN A 482 28.49 1.43 8.19
CA GLN A 482 29.29 2.58 7.82
C GLN A 482 29.64 2.57 6.33
N THR A 483 30.08 1.43 5.81
CA THR A 483 30.47 1.27 4.40
C THR A 483 29.29 1.50 3.47
N VAL A 484 28.13 0.94 3.79
CA VAL A 484 26.93 1.11 2.96
C VAL A 484 26.40 2.53 3.07
N ALA A 485 26.37 3.12 4.26
CA ALA A 485 25.97 4.52 4.47
C ALA A 485 26.84 5.49 3.66
N ALA A 486 28.17 5.33 3.69
CA ALA A 486 29.10 6.16 2.92
C ALA A 486 28.87 6.06 1.40
N ARG A 487 28.44 4.90 0.90
CA ARG A 487 28.15 4.70 -0.53
C ARG A 487 26.78 5.24 -0.95
N ILE A 488 25.76 5.14 -0.09
CA ILE A 488 24.37 5.49 -0.44
C ILE A 488 24.07 6.97 -0.15
N PHE A 489 24.52 7.52 0.99
CA PHE A 489 24.15 8.86 1.43
C PHE A 489 25.07 9.95 0.85
N THR A 490 25.30 9.87 -0.47
CA THR A 490 26.11 10.86 -1.19
C THR A 490 25.25 12.03 -1.66
N LYS A 491 25.89 13.17 -1.93
CA LYS A 491 25.21 14.37 -2.43
C LYS A 491 24.55 14.12 -3.78
N GLU A 492 25.22 13.41 -4.67
CA GLU A 492 24.74 13.11 -6.02
C GLU A 492 23.47 12.24 -6.00
N ASN A 493 23.40 11.29 -5.06
CA ASN A 493 22.27 10.37 -4.90
C ASN A 493 21.07 10.98 -4.12
N ARG A 494 21.23 12.20 -3.62
CA ARG A 494 20.26 12.84 -2.73
C ARG A 494 19.11 13.49 -3.49
N ASN A 495 17.88 13.24 -3.02
CA ASN A 495 16.66 13.88 -3.47
C ASN A 495 15.97 14.52 -2.27
N VAL A 496 15.73 15.82 -2.29
CA VAL A 496 15.19 16.57 -1.17
C VAL A 496 13.82 17.14 -1.55
N ALA A 497 12.78 16.79 -0.80
CA ALA A 497 11.48 17.45 -0.85
C ALA A 497 11.32 18.37 0.37
N ILE A 498 10.93 19.60 0.13
CA ILE A 498 10.62 20.58 1.16
C ILE A 498 9.20 21.09 0.91
N TYR A 499 8.33 20.84 1.86
CA TYR A 499 6.98 21.34 1.87
C TYR A 499 6.93 22.50 2.85
N THR A 500 6.51 23.67 2.37
CA THR A 500 6.29 24.86 3.20
C THR A 500 4.80 25.14 3.31
N ARG A 501 4.38 25.79 4.39
CA ARG A 501 2.99 26.18 4.54
C ARG A 501 2.64 27.27 3.53
N LYS A 502 1.52 27.10 2.82
CA LYS A 502 1.00 28.09 1.89
C LYS A 502 0.70 29.40 2.62
N ALA A 503 1.19 30.51 2.09
CA ALA A 503 0.97 31.82 2.67
C ALA A 503 -0.54 32.14 2.78
N GLY A 504 -0.98 32.59 3.96
CA GLY A 504 -2.39 32.89 4.24
C GLY A 504 -3.18 31.76 4.92
N THR A 505 -2.63 30.55 5.01
CA THR A 505 -3.20 29.44 5.78
C THR A 505 -2.48 29.31 7.13
N ALA A 506 -2.71 30.27 8.05
CA ALA A 506 -2.25 30.08 9.44
C ALA A 506 -2.99 28.88 10.02
N GLU A 507 -2.27 27.95 10.67
CA GLU A 507 -2.94 26.88 11.41
C GLU A 507 -3.82 27.52 12.47
N ASP A 508 -5.08 27.09 12.54
CA ASP A 508 -5.98 27.54 13.60
C ASP A 508 -5.30 27.27 14.95
N PRO A 509 -5.17 28.28 15.84
CA PRO A 509 -4.46 28.13 17.11
C PRO A 509 -5.04 27.01 17.99
N GLU A 510 -6.34 26.72 17.89
CA GLU A 510 -6.97 25.62 18.61
C GLU A 510 -6.60 24.26 18.00
N LEU A 511 -6.46 24.17 16.66
CA LEU A 511 -5.95 23.00 15.97
C LEU A 511 -4.47 22.76 16.32
N ALA A 512 -3.67 23.83 16.37
CA ALA A 512 -2.26 23.77 16.76
C ALA A 512 -2.07 23.24 18.20
N ALA A 513 -3.02 23.49 19.09
CA ALA A 513 -2.98 23.04 20.48
C ALA A 513 -3.39 21.56 20.68
N LEU A 514 -3.94 20.89 19.65
CA LEU A 514 -4.34 19.50 19.74
C LEU A 514 -3.12 18.55 19.78
N PRO A 515 -3.23 17.38 20.44
CA PRO A 515 -2.22 16.33 20.35
C PRO A 515 -1.97 15.93 18.88
N SER A 516 -0.71 15.71 18.51
CA SER A 516 -0.30 15.37 17.15
C SER A 516 -1.03 14.15 16.57
N GLU A 517 -1.34 13.17 17.42
CA GLU A 517 -2.08 11.96 17.06
C GLU A 517 -3.53 12.24 16.60
N LEU A 518 -4.13 13.33 17.07
CA LEU A 518 -5.50 13.73 16.72
C LEU A 518 -5.56 14.71 15.54
N LYS A 519 -4.47 15.46 15.28
CA LYS A 519 -4.44 16.49 14.24
C LYS A 519 -4.75 15.95 12.85
N GLY A 520 -4.20 14.81 12.49
CA GLY A 520 -4.44 14.18 11.17
C GLY A 520 -5.91 13.87 10.94
N MET A 521 -6.56 13.22 11.91
CA MET A 521 -7.98 12.91 11.86
C MET A 521 -8.85 14.18 11.81
N VAL A 522 -8.50 15.18 12.62
CA VAL A 522 -9.24 16.45 12.68
C VAL A 522 -9.13 17.20 11.37
N LYS A 523 -7.94 17.30 10.77
CA LYS A 523 -7.72 17.93 9.46
C LYS A 523 -8.55 17.26 8.35
N GLN A 524 -8.60 15.94 8.34
CA GLN A 524 -9.41 15.18 7.37
C GLN A 524 -10.92 15.50 7.53
N GLN A 525 -11.39 15.60 8.76
CA GLN A 525 -12.80 15.94 9.03
C GLN A 525 -13.11 17.41 8.71
N LEU A 526 -12.20 18.33 8.99
CA LEU A 526 -12.34 19.75 8.59
C LEU A 526 -12.53 19.90 7.07
N ALA A 527 -11.72 19.21 6.28
CA ALA A 527 -11.84 19.24 4.82
C ALA A 527 -13.21 18.70 4.32
N GLN A 528 -13.84 17.79 5.07
CA GLN A 528 -15.20 17.34 4.78
C GLN A 528 -16.25 18.37 5.18
N ILE A 529 -16.10 19.00 6.35
CA ILE A 529 -17.00 20.05 6.84
C ILE A 529 -17.02 21.25 5.88
N GLU A 530 -15.87 21.68 5.39
CA GLU A 530 -15.75 22.80 4.45
C GLU A 530 -16.45 22.54 3.11
N LYS A 531 -16.46 21.29 2.65
CA LYS A 531 -17.15 20.84 1.43
C LYS A 531 -18.66 20.71 1.59
N MET A 532 -19.19 20.70 2.80
CA MET A 532 -20.64 20.61 3.04
C MET A 532 -21.34 21.91 2.59
N LYS A 533 -22.25 21.76 1.63
CA LYS A 533 -23.09 22.85 1.10
C LYS A 533 -24.55 22.77 1.56
N ASP A 534 -24.94 21.66 2.17
CA ASP A 534 -26.32 21.41 2.62
C ASP A 534 -26.45 21.76 4.11
N ALA A 535 -27.03 22.95 4.38
CA ALA A 535 -27.22 23.44 5.74
C ALA A 535 -28.11 22.54 6.59
N GLN A 536 -29.09 21.85 6.00
CA GLN A 536 -30.00 20.96 6.76
C GLN A 536 -29.28 19.68 7.21
N LYS A 537 -28.47 19.06 6.32
CA LYS A 537 -27.64 17.90 6.67
C LYS A 537 -26.59 18.25 7.72
N LEU A 538 -25.97 19.42 7.58
CA LEU A 538 -24.98 19.88 8.56
C LEU A 538 -25.61 20.14 9.92
N GLY A 539 -26.80 20.72 9.98
CA GLY A 539 -27.55 20.91 11.23
C GLY A 539 -27.90 19.59 11.93
N MET A 540 -28.32 18.56 11.16
CA MET A 540 -28.57 17.22 11.72
C MET A 540 -27.28 16.57 12.26
N ALA A 541 -26.16 16.70 11.56
CA ALA A 541 -24.88 16.18 12.02
C ALA A 541 -24.40 16.87 13.31
N ILE A 542 -24.59 18.20 13.44
CA ILE A 542 -24.29 18.96 14.66
C ILE A 542 -25.13 18.43 15.83
N ALA A 543 -26.45 18.28 15.66
CA ALA A 543 -27.34 17.79 16.68
C ALA A 543 -26.94 16.38 17.16
N GLN A 544 -26.55 15.49 16.23
CA GLN A 544 -26.05 14.16 16.54
C GLN A 544 -24.73 14.21 17.32
N MET A 545 -23.80 15.04 16.92
CA MET A 545 -22.55 15.24 17.67
C MET A 545 -22.80 15.76 19.09
N GLN A 546 -23.66 16.76 19.25
CA GLN A 546 -24.02 17.31 20.56
C GLN A 546 -24.60 16.25 21.50
N GLN A 547 -25.42 15.33 20.99
CA GLN A 547 -25.95 14.20 21.79
C GLN A 547 -24.84 13.21 22.22
N MET A 548 -23.77 13.08 21.44
CA MET A 548 -22.66 12.21 21.77
C MET A 548 -21.63 12.86 22.70
N ALA A 549 -21.66 14.18 22.92
CA ALA A 549 -20.65 14.93 23.65
C ALA A 549 -20.36 14.40 25.06
N ALA A 550 -21.39 13.91 25.77
CA ALA A 550 -21.25 13.33 27.11
C ALA A 550 -20.56 11.94 27.12
N LYS A 551 -20.47 11.26 25.97
CA LYS A 551 -19.90 9.92 25.83
C LYS A 551 -18.48 9.94 25.27
N VAL A 552 -17.95 11.12 24.91
CA VAL A 552 -16.61 11.26 24.30
C VAL A 552 -15.54 11.03 25.37
N PRO A 553 -14.56 10.16 25.13
CA PRO A 553 -13.45 9.95 26.04
C PRO A 553 -12.68 11.25 26.30
N PRO A 554 -12.18 11.49 27.54
CA PRO A 554 -11.52 12.75 27.91
C PRO A 554 -10.36 13.14 26.96
N GLN A 555 -9.60 12.16 26.48
CA GLN A 555 -8.49 12.36 25.56
C GLN A 555 -8.91 12.83 24.16
N MET A 556 -10.13 12.51 23.73
CA MET A 556 -10.69 12.90 22.42
C MET A 556 -11.50 14.21 22.50
N LYS A 557 -11.83 14.66 23.72
CA LYS A 557 -12.73 15.79 23.93
C LYS A 557 -12.25 17.09 23.27
N PRO A 558 -10.96 17.49 23.35
CA PRO A 558 -10.48 18.71 22.67
C PRO A 558 -10.69 18.70 21.15
N ALA A 559 -10.42 17.56 20.51
CA ALA A 559 -10.64 17.39 19.07
C ALA A 559 -12.13 17.43 18.70
N PHE A 560 -12.96 16.80 19.53
CA PHE A 560 -14.41 16.79 19.36
C PHE A 560 -15.02 18.18 19.48
N ASP A 561 -14.68 18.92 20.54
CA ASP A 561 -15.18 20.27 20.79
C ASP A 561 -14.74 21.24 19.68
N PHE A 562 -13.52 21.09 19.18
CA PHE A 562 -13.00 21.87 18.05
C PHE A 562 -13.79 21.59 16.75
N LEU A 563 -14.02 20.33 16.41
CA LEU A 563 -14.79 19.95 15.21
C LEU A 563 -16.25 20.44 15.29
N LEU A 564 -16.88 20.29 16.43
CA LEU A 564 -18.24 20.80 16.66
C LEU A 564 -18.33 22.30 16.42
N LYS A 565 -17.39 23.08 17.00
CA LYS A 565 -17.28 24.52 16.77
C LYS A 565 -17.14 24.88 15.29
N LYS A 566 -16.30 24.14 14.54
CA LYS A 566 -16.12 24.35 13.09
C LYS A 566 -17.36 24.04 12.27
N MET A 567 -18.09 23.00 12.61
CA MET A 567 -19.38 22.68 11.98
C MET A 567 -20.43 23.78 12.24
N GLU A 568 -20.50 24.30 13.45
CA GLU A 568 -21.40 25.42 13.80
C GLU A 568 -21.03 26.70 13.03
N GLN A 569 -19.73 27.00 12.91
CA GLN A 569 -19.24 28.12 12.09
C GLN A 569 -19.62 27.97 10.61
N ARG A 570 -19.45 26.76 10.05
CA ARG A 570 -19.81 26.49 8.65
C ARG A 570 -21.31 26.58 8.42
N LEU A 571 -22.14 26.11 9.36
CA LEU A 571 -23.59 26.24 9.29
C LEU A 571 -24.04 27.70 9.28
N ALA A 572 -23.42 28.54 10.12
CA ALA A 572 -23.68 29.97 10.15
C ALA A 572 -23.33 30.66 8.83
N GLN A 573 -22.21 30.27 8.19
CA GLN A 573 -21.82 30.77 6.88
C GLN A 573 -22.86 30.40 5.81
N LEU A 574 -23.27 29.14 5.73
CA LEU A 574 -24.28 28.67 4.77
C LEU A 574 -25.65 29.34 4.96
N GLN A 575 -26.00 29.68 6.19
CA GLN A 575 -27.23 30.41 6.50
C GLN A 575 -27.13 31.92 6.20
N GLY A 576 -25.90 32.47 6.21
CA GLY A 576 -25.63 33.86 5.81
C GLY A 576 -25.65 34.02 4.29
N GLU A 577 -25.04 33.11 3.55
CA GLU A 577 -25.04 33.09 2.08
C GLU A 577 -26.46 32.96 1.47
N GLY A 578 -27.38 32.23 2.14
CA GLY A 578 -28.77 32.09 1.72
C GLY A 578 -29.70 33.27 2.03
N LYS A 579 -29.17 34.37 2.58
CA LYS A 579 -29.94 35.61 2.83
C LYS A 579 -29.60 36.76 1.87
N GLU A 580 -28.58 36.57 1.03
CA GLU A 580 -28.15 37.55 0.01
C GLU A 580 -28.62 37.18 -1.42
N GLU A 581 -29.27 36.03 -1.61
CA GLU A 581 -30.05 35.66 -2.82
C GLU A 581 -31.57 35.88 -2.56
#